data_9c4d7392c2d2da25a51e64640dae2159
#
_entry.id   9c4d7392c2d2da25a51e64640dae2159
#
_cell.length_a   1.000
_cell.length_b   1.000
_cell.length_c   1.000
_cell.angle_alpha   90.00
_cell.angle_beta   90.00
_cell.angle_gamma   90.00
#
_symmetry.space_group_name_H-M   'P 1'
#
loop_
_entity.id
_entity.type
_entity.pdbx_description
1 polymer ?
#
loop_
_entity_poly.entity_id
_entity_poly.type
_entity_poly.pdbx_seq_one_letter_code
_entity_poly.pdbx_strand_id
1 'polypeptide(L)'
;MDLHNKLSGCFIGKNIGGTLGMPYEGIETYNDLTWYRPVPDGAIPNDDLDLQLVWIEAFKTHGVALDSQRLSKYWMKYIDCHMDEYGIALRNMNKGVMPPLSGKHDNFFTESMGAAIRAEIWASLFPGKPLTAGYYAWQDSMVDHCGEGIYAEMFIAILESDLYASGNLRESLDFAIVFLPDDSRLKTAFNDIINLYESSISATEARDLIMKKYGSVNFTDTVMNLSFIVMALLYGENDFSKTILLAVNCGQDTDCTGATAGAIMGILLGKEAIPDQWKEKVGDDFVVGDGIGCTTPKSVSELIDAIEKIHDKMPDELPEITLPFRLPELTDFAERVPWVVNGRRIEFPGGIKIDSMLYPEVLGKNPLLKTIVSFNKTGTINLTISTIGIFVCNWDKNFIGSKGDQMQPIPAPHRVRGGRIWPVTVKAGQKYELEILMYSTWPIPEVYVIFSDLHTHRHIIPQYHI
;
A
#
# COMPACT_ATOMS: atom_id res chain seq x y z
N MET A 1 -6.44 25.23 19.84
CA MET A 1 -5.50 25.34 18.69
C MET A 1 -6.34 25.54 17.45
N ASP A 2 -5.93 26.45 16.58
CA ASP A 2 -6.61 26.78 15.33
C ASP A 2 -6.55 25.62 14.32
N LEU A 3 -7.64 25.39 13.57
CA LEU A 3 -7.73 24.29 12.61
C LEU A 3 -6.67 24.43 11.50
N HIS A 4 -6.45 25.64 10.98
CA HIS A 4 -5.42 25.93 9.97
C HIS A 4 -4.03 25.47 10.43
N ASN A 5 -3.67 25.75 11.70
CA ASN A 5 -2.39 25.32 12.27
C ASN A 5 -2.28 23.80 12.38
N LYS A 6 -3.37 23.10 12.71
CA LYS A 6 -3.42 21.62 12.76
C LYS A 6 -3.33 21.00 11.37
N LEU A 7 -4.09 21.51 10.39
CA LEU A 7 -4.03 21.07 8.99
C LEU A 7 -2.61 21.23 8.43
N SER A 8 -2.02 22.42 8.62
CA SER A 8 -0.64 22.68 8.22
C SER A 8 0.34 21.76 8.92
N GLY A 9 0.13 21.48 10.22
CA GLY A 9 0.94 20.55 11.01
C GLY A 9 0.89 19.13 10.45
N CYS A 10 -0.28 18.64 10.06
CA CYS A 10 -0.49 17.33 9.46
C CYS A 10 0.43 17.11 8.26
N PHE A 11 0.29 17.92 7.21
CA PHE A 11 1.01 17.72 5.95
C PHE A 11 2.50 18.09 6.03
N ILE A 12 2.88 19.06 6.86
CA ILE A 12 4.29 19.33 7.14
C ILE A 12 4.93 18.18 7.91
N GLY A 13 4.24 17.67 8.94
CA GLY A 13 4.69 16.52 9.71
C GLY A 13 4.85 15.28 8.84
N LYS A 14 3.88 15.04 7.95
CA LYS A 14 3.92 13.96 6.97
C LYS A 14 5.14 14.07 6.05
N ASN A 15 5.34 15.24 5.46
CA ASN A 15 6.47 15.50 4.57
C ASN A 15 7.83 15.32 5.27
N ILE A 16 7.95 15.78 6.53
CA ILE A 16 9.14 15.57 7.35
C ILE A 16 9.40 14.09 7.61
N GLY A 17 8.38 13.34 8.04
CA GLY A 17 8.49 11.93 8.39
C GLY A 17 8.83 11.06 7.18
N GLY A 18 8.16 11.27 6.03
CA GLY A 18 8.44 10.58 4.78
C GLY A 18 9.85 10.86 4.27
N THR A 19 10.28 12.13 4.28
CA THR A 19 11.66 12.50 3.90
C THR A 19 12.71 11.88 4.83
N LEU A 20 12.41 11.72 6.13
CA LEU A 20 13.31 11.05 7.08
C LEU A 20 13.41 9.55 6.79
N GLY A 21 12.28 8.91 6.47
CA GLY A 21 12.19 7.46 6.31
C GLY A 21 12.67 6.94 4.95
N MET A 22 12.41 7.65 3.85
CA MET A 22 12.68 7.23 2.47
C MET A 22 14.07 6.60 2.23
N PRO A 23 15.20 7.13 2.76
CA PRO A 23 16.51 6.51 2.55
C PRO A 23 16.66 5.12 3.19
N TYR A 24 15.74 4.72 4.04
CA TYR A 24 15.77 3.49 4.84
C TYR A 24 14.64 2.51 4.49
N GLU A 25 13.82 2.84 3.51
CA GLU A 25 12.74 1.98 3.01
C GLU A 25 13.27 0.61 2.60
N GLY A 26 12.59 -0.44 3.06
CA GLY A 26 12.98 -1.84 2.81
C GLY A 26 14.15 -2.36 3.64
N ILE A 27 14.73 -1.55 4.53
CA ILE A 27 15.73 -2.03 5.50
C ILE A 27 15.01 -2.72 6.66
N GLU A 28 15.18 -4.04 6.76
CA GLU A 28 14.42 -4.89 7.70
C GLU A 28 14.92 -4.79 9.15
N THR A 29 16.11 -4.25 9.37
CA THR A 29 16.72 -4.13 10.70
C THR A 29 16.36 -2.82 11.39
N TYR A 30 16.56 -2.78 12.71
CA TYR A 30 16.45 -1.53 13.47
C TYR A 30 17.49 -0.52 12.97
N ASN A 31 17.05 0.72 12.70
CA ASN A 31 17.90 1.86 12.39
C ASN A 31 18.24 2.60 13.69
N ASP A 32 19.39 3.21 13.79
CA ASP A 32 19.80 4.00 14.98
C ASP A 32 19.93 5.48 14.59
N LEU A 33 18.81 6.05 14.12
CA LEU A 33 18.75 7.44 13.70
C LEU A 33 18.46 8.35 14.89
N THR A 34 19.15 9.48 14.94
CA THR A 34 18.91 10.59 15.86
C THR A 34 18.54 11.87 15.11
N TRP A 35 18.67 11.87 13.80
CA TRP A 35 18.46 12.97 12.87
C TRP A 35 18.42 12.47 11.43
N TYR A 36 18.14 13.35 10.45
CA TYR A 36 18.30 13.05 9.03
C TYR A 36 19.68 12.49 8.69
N ARG A 37 19.70 11.38 7.96
CA ARG A 37 20.91 10.75 7.44
C ARG A 37 20.59 9.98 6.16
N PRO A 38 20.92 10.51 4.96
CA PRO A 38 21.57 11.80 4.69
C PRO A 38 20.69 13.00 5.07
N VAL A 39 21.31 14.17 5.24
CA VAL A 39 20.58 15.43 5.44
C VAL A 39 19.96 15.83 4.10
N PRO A 40 18.63 16.03 4.01
CA PRO A 40 17.97 16.38 2.77
C PRO A 40 18.26 17.83 2.35
N ASP A 41 18.16 18.09 1.05
CA ASP A 41 18.20 19.42 0.45
C ASP A 41 16.79 19.81 -0.04
N GLY A 42 15.81 19.71 0.82
CA GLY A 42 14.38 19.91 0.57
C GLY A 42 13.55 18.65 0.69
N ALA A 43 12.25 18.75 0.39
CA ALA A 43 11.34 17.63 0.28
C ALA A 43 11.72 16.72 -0.89
N ILE A 44 11.35 15.47 -0.80
CA ILE A 44 11.56 14.47 -1.87
C ILE A 44 10.21 13.92 -2.36
N PRO A 45 10.12 13.40 -3.59
CA PRO A 45 8.91 12.75 -4.07
C PRO A 45 8.53 11.61 -3.14
N ASN A 46 7.25 11.53 -2.80
CA ASN A 46 6.72 10.46 -1.95
C ASN A 46 5.25 10.21 -2.31
N ASP A 47 4.89 8.96 -2.60
CA ASP A 47 3.53 8.53 -2.89
C ASP A 47 2.56 8.69 -1.71
N ASP A 48 3.07 8.69 -0.47
CA ASP A 48 2.31 9.08 0.73
C ASP A 48 1.57 10.43 0.59
N LEU A 49 2.11 11.35 -0.19
CA LEU A 49 1.52 12.67 -0.45
C LEU A 49 0.85 12.73 -1.82
N ASP A 50 1.48 12.18 -2.84
CA ASP A 50 1.10 12.33 -4.24
C ASP A 50 -0.33 11.90 -4.54
N LEU A 51 -0.75 10.74 -4.02
CA LEU A 51 -2.10 10.20 -4.25
C LEU A 51 -3.17 11.08 -3.61
N GLN A 52 -2.91 11.63 -2.44
CA GLN A 52 -3.82 12.53 -1.74
C GLN A 52 -4.10 13.81 -2.53
N LEU A 53 -3.11 14.30 -3.29
CA LEU A 53 -3.28 15.46 -4.15
C LEU A 53 -4.24 15.20 -5.32
N VAL A 54 -4.33 13.96 -5.80
CA VAL A 54 -5.32 13.55 -6.80
C VAL A 54 -6.73 13.51 -6.18
N TRP A 55 -6.85 13.07 -4.93
CA TRP A 55 -8.12 12.98 -4.23
C TRP A 55 -8.77 14.35 -3.97
N ILE A 56 -7.98 15.38 -3.73
CA ILE A 56 -8.48 16.76 -3.65
C ILE A 56 -9.19 17.16 -4.95
N GLU A 57 -8.63 16.83 -6.11
CA GLU A 57 -9.25 17.14 -7.41
C GLU A 57 -10.53 16.33 -7.64
N ALA A 58 -10.54 15.06 -7.21
CA ALA A 58 -11.73 14.23 -7.25
C ALA A 58 -12.84 14.81 -6.36
N PHE A 59 -12.50 15.21 -5.13
CA PHE A 59 -13.47 15.75 -4.18
C PHE A 59 -14.00 17.13 -4.60
N LYS A 60 -13.17 18.02 -5.15
CA LYS A 60 -13.62 19.29 -5.75
C LYS A 60 -14.69 19.10 -6.82
N THR A 61 -14.59 18.00 -7.58
CA THR A 61 -15.51 17.72 -8.69
C THR A 61 -16.80 17.04 -8.23
N HIS A 62 -16.73 16.09 -7.29
CA HIS A 62 -17.84 15.23 -6.92
C HIS A 62 -18.43 15.52 -5.55
N GLY A 63 -17.70 16.25 -4.69
CA GLY A 63 -18.11 16.55 -3.32
C GLY A 63 -18.47 15.28 -2.56
N VAL A 64 -19.53 15.37 -1.76
CA VAL A 64 -20.02 14.25 -0.92
C VAL A 64 -20.57 13.05 -1.71
N ALA A 65 -20.71 13.16 -3.02
CA ALA A 65 -21.11 12.03 -3.88
C ALA A 65 -19.91 11.18 -4.36
N LEU A 66 -18.69 11.46 -3.89
CA LEU A 66 -17.50 10.68 -4.23
C LEU A 66 -17.60 9.27 -3.65
N ASP A 67 -17.25 8.27 -4.48
CA ASP A 67 -17.28 6.86 -4.15
C ASP A 67 -16.12 6.10 -4.85
N SER A 68 -15.92 4.84 -4.51
CA SER A 68 -14.86 3.99 -5.07
C SER A 68 -14.92 3.88 -6.61
N GLN A 69 -16.12 3.91 -7.20
CA GLN A 69 -16.29 3.87 -8.65
C GLN A 69 -15.82 5.16 -9.34
N ARG A 70 -15.97 6.31 -8.66
CA ARG A 70 -15.45 7.59 -9.17
C ARG A 70 -13.96 7.71 -8.91
N LEU A 71 -13.48 7.33 -7.73
CA LEU A 71 -12.05 7.29 -7.40
C LEU A 71 -11.26 6.40 -8.38
N SER A 72 -11.79 5.24 -8.73
CA SER A 72 -11.13 4.35 -9.71
C SER A 72 -10.94 5.00 -11.09
N LYS A 73 -11.86 5.90 -11.53
CA LYS A 73 -11.71 6.65 -12.77
C LYS A 73 -10.61 7.69 -12.69
N TYR A 74 -10.46 8.35 -11.52
CA TYR A 74 -9.34 9.25 -11.27
C TYR A 74 -8.03 8.48 -11.25
N TRP A 75 -8.01 7.32 -10.60
CA TRP A 75 -6.87 6.44 -10.59
C TRP A 75 -6.41 6.09 -12.00
N MET A 76 -7.28 5.49 -12.81
CA MET A 76 -6.95 5.11 -14.19
C MET A 76 -6.54 6.29 -15.09
N LYS A 77 -6.99 7.50 -14.79
CA LYS A 77 -6.73 8.68 -15.60
C LYS A 77 -5.46 9.43 -15.22
N TYR A 78 -5.14 9.49 -13.95
CA TYR A 78 -4.15 10.42 -13.42
C TYR A 78 -3.00 9.77 -12.65
N ILE A 79 -3.08 8.47 -12.36
CA ILE A 79 -2.05 7.76 -11.60
C ILE A 79 -1.38 6.74 -12.53
N ASP A 80 -0.11 6.95 -12.84
CA ASP A 80 0.73 6.04 -13.64
C ASP A 80 1.82 5.41 -12.74
N CYS A 81 1.41 4.97 -11.55
CA CYS A 81 2.24 4.21 -10.64
C CYS A 81 1.91 2.72 -10.74
N HIS A 82 2.90 1.90 -11.03
CA HIS A 82 2.72 0.46 -11.32
C HIS A 82 3.42 -0.45 -10.31
N MET A 83 3.78 0.09 -9.16
CA MET A 83 4.38 -0.69 -8.09
C MET A 83 3.32 -1.44 -7.29
N ASP A 84 3.64 -2.62 -6.82
CA ASP A 84 2.90 -3.46 -5.89
C ASP A 84 1.36 -3.45 -6.11
N GLU A 85 0.57 -3.14 -5.10
CA GLU A 85 -0.89 -3.08 -5.15
C GLU A 85 -1.42 -2.11 -6.21
N TYR A 86 -0.75 -0.98 -6.42
CA TYR A 86 -1.15 0.04 -7.39
C TYR A 86 -1.13 -0.52 -8.82
N GLY A 87 -0.03 -1.21 -9.17
CA GLY A 87 0.12 -1.84 -10.49
C GLY A 87 -0.90 -2.93 -10.72
N ILE A 88 -1.22 -3.73 -9.71
CA ILE A 88 -2.20 -4.81 -9.81
C ILE A 88 -3.62 -4.24 -9.92
N ALA A 89 -3.97 -3.24 -9.10
CA ALA A 89 -5.28 -2.60 -9.17
C ALA A 89 -5.50 -1.92 -10.54
N LEU A 90 -4.52 -1.18 -11.05
CA LEU A 90 -4.57 -0.59 -12.40
C LEU A 90 -4.75 -1.66 -13.50
N ARG A 91 -3.99 -2.77 -13.41
CA ARG A 91 -4.16 -3.91 -14.30
C ARG A 91 -5.59 -4.45 -14.25
N ASN A 92 -6.12 -4.64 -13.06
CA ASN A 92 -7.46 -5.17 -12.84
C ASN A 92 -8.52 -4.23 -13.42
N MET A 93 -8.47 -2.93 -13.08
CA MET A 93 -9.40 -1.93 -13.61
C MET A 93 -9.34 -1.80 -15.13
N ASN A 94 -8.15 -1.86 -15.73
CA ASN A 94 -7.99 -1.88 -17.20
C ASN A 94 -8.56 -3.13 -17.86
N LYS A 95 -8.78 -4.22 -17.11
CA LYS A 95 -9.50 -5.43 -17.53
C LYS A 95 -11.01 -5.34 -17.26
N GLY A 96 -11.50 -4.25 -16.68
CA GLY A 96 -12.90 -4.08 -16.28
C GLY A 96 -13.24 -4.65 -14.90
N VAL A 97 -12.25 -5.12 -14.14
CA VAL A 97 -12.41 -5.55 -12.75
C VAL A 97 -12.37 -4.30 -11.86
N MET A 98 -13.53 -3.78 -11.54
CA MET A 98 -13.69 -2.52 -10.80
C MET A 98 -13.77 -2.75 -9.28
N PRO A 99 -13.61 -1.69 -8.44
CA PRO A 99 -13.81 -1.80 -7.00
C PRO A 99 -15.15 -2.46 -6.64
N PRO A 100 -15.21 -3.26 -5.57
CA PRO A 100 -14.13 -3.59 -4.65
C PRO A 100 -13.26 -4.79 -5.07
N LEU A 101 -13.50 -5.37 -6.26
CA LEU A 101 -12.74 -6.53 -6.73
C LEU A 101 -11.34 -6.16 -7.22
N SER A 102 -11.13 -4.93 -7.68
CA SER A 102 -9.82 -4.48 -8.21
C SER A 102 -8.71 -4.60 -7.17
N GLY A 103 -8.99 -4.32 -5.91
CA GLY A 103 -8.04 -4.44 -4.80
C GLY A 103 -7.79 -5.88 -4.33
N LYS A 104 -8.70 -6.81 -4.63
CA LYS A 104 -8.62 -8.21 -4.19
C LYS A 104 -8.06 -9.15 -5.25
N HIS A 105 -8.50 -8.97 -6.51
CA HIS A 105 -8.29 -9.95 -7.57
C HIS A 105 -6.81 -10.05 -7.95
N ASP A 106 -6.23 -11.28 -7.87
CA ASP A 106 -4.82 -11.56 -8.18
C ASP A 106 -3.80 -10.66 -7.42
N ASN A 107 -4.19 -10.06 -6.30
CA ASN A 107 -3.39 -9.07 -5.60
C ASN A 107 -2.67 -9.69 -4.39
N PHE A 108 -1.35 -9.85 -4.51
CA PHE A 108 -0.49 -10.28 -3.39
C PHE A 108 -0.36 -9.20 -2.30
N PHE A 109 -0.44 -7.92 -2.71
CA PHE A 109 -0.19 -6.76 -1.86
C PHE A 109 -1.47 -6.16 -1.27
N THR A 110 -2.57 -6.90 -1.28
CA THR A 110 -3.89 -6.43 -0.85
C THR A 110 -3.96 -5.89 0.59
N GLU A 111 -2.96 -6.23 1.41
CA GLU A 111 -2.82 -5.78 2.81
C GLU A 111 -1.50 -5.03 3.03
N SER A 112 -1.01 -4.30 2.02
CA SER A 112 0.14 -3.40 2.12
C SER A 112 -0.27 -2.01 2.63
N MET A 113 0.71 -1.13 2.85
CA MET A 113 0.52 0.21 3.45
C MET A 113 -0.12 1.23 2.51
N GLY A 114 -0.15 0.99 1.21
CA GLY A 114 -0.51 2.01 0.21
C GLY A 114 -1.88 2.67 0.37
N ALA A 115 -2.85 2.04 1.06
CA ALA A 115 -4.09 2.70 1.44
C ALA A 115 -3.91 3.57 2.70
N ALA A 116 -3.32 3.01 3.77
CA ALA A 116 -3.18 3.70 5.05
C ALA A 116 -2.44 5.04 4.94
N ILE A 117 -1.45 5.13 4.02
CA ILE A 117 -0.62 6.31 3.83
C ILE A 117 -1.31 7.51 3.18
N ARG A 118 -2.56 7.37 2.74
CA ARG A 118 -3.31 8.47 2.10
C ARG A 118 -4.59 8.84 2.83
N ALA A 119 -4.71 8.39 4.07
CA ALA A 119 -5.87 8.61 4.93
C ALA A 119 -6.04 10.06 5.39
N GLU A 120 -4.93 10.83 5.52
CA GLU A 120 -4.92 12.19 6.07
C GLU A 120 -5.82 13.15 5.31
N ILE A 121 -5.97 12.96 3.99
CA ILE A 121 -6.84 13.82 3.20
C ILE A 121 -8.31 13.69 3.64
N TRP A 122 -8.76 12.47 3.93
CA TRP A 122 -10.12 12.23 4.39
C TRP A 122 -10.35 12.80 5.78
N ALA A 123 -9.39 12.63 6.70
CA ALA A 123 -9.43 13.23 8.01
C ALA A 123 -9.44 14.77 7.95
N SER A 124 -8.63 15.35 7.05
CA SER A 124 -8.51 16.79 6.86
C SER A 124 -9.73 17.41 6.18
N LEU A 125 -10.42 16.67 5.30
CA LEU A 125 -11.69 17.09 4.72
C LEU A 125 -12.86 17.04 5.73
N PHE A 126 -12.76 16.18 6.74
CA PHE A 126 -13.81 15.95 7.73
C PHE A 126 -13.28 16.02 9.18
N PRO A 127 -12.65 17.14 9.58
CA PRO A 127 -12.11 17.27 10.94
C PRO A 127 -13.24 17.20 11.98
N GLY A 128 -13.07 16.35 13.01
CA GLY A 128 -14.06 16.12 14.05
C GLY A 128 -15.30 15.34 13.59
N LYS A 129 -15.25 14.72 12.41
CA LYS A 129 -16.32 13.85 11.88
C LYS A 129 -15.78 12.46 11.54
N PRO A 130 -15.27 11.70 12.54
CA PRO A 130 -14.46 10.51 12.33
C PRO A 130 -15.16 9.41 11.50
N LEU A 131 -16.47 9.21 11.67
CA LEU A 131 -17.20 8.21 10.87
C LEU A 131 -17.32 8.61 9.40
N THR A 132 -17.42 9.90 9.12
CA THR A 132 -17.43 10.41 7.75
C THR A 132 -16.06 10.24 7.10
N ALA A 133 -14.99 10.60 7.80
CA ALA A 133 -13.62 10.39 7.33
C ALA A 133 -13.36 8.90 7.05
N GLY A 134 -13.72 8.01 7.99
CA GLY A 134 -13.61 6.57 7.84
C GLY A 134 -14.40 6.00 6.66
N TYR A 135 -15.58 6.57 6.32
CA TYR A 135 -16.36 6.17 5.15
C TYR A 135 -15.61 6.47 3.84
N TYR A 136 -15.04 7.67 3.69
CA TYR A 136 -14.31 8.01 2.47
C TYR A 136 -12.99 7.23 2.35
N ALA A 137 -12.31 6.99 3.46
CA ALA A 137 -11.17 6.09 3.51
C ALA A 137 -11.54 4.66 3.07
N TRP A 138 -12.69 4.15 3.51
CA TRP A 138 -13.22 2.86 3.03
C TRP A 138 -13.53 2.87 1.53
N GLN A 139 -14.10 3.96 0.99
CA GLN A 139 -14.35 4.09 -0.45
C GLN A 139 -13.05 4.11 -1.26
N ASP A 140 -12.03 4.77 -0.75
CA ASP A 140 -10.71 4.88 -1.35
C ASP A 140 -9.96 3.54 -1.33
N SER A 141 -9.79 2.96 -0.16
CA SER A 141 -9.02 1.73 0.03
C SER A 141 -9.53 0.55 -0.79
N MET A 142 -10.84 0.46 -1.06
CA MET A 142 -11.42 -0.59 -1.90
C MET A 142 -10.95 -0.55 -3.36
N VAL A 143 -10.32 0.52 -3.82
CA VAL A 143 -9.82 0.61 -5.21
C VAL A 143 -8.67 -0.35 -5.43
N ASP A 144 -7.77 -0.50 -4.47
CA ASP A 144 -6.51 -1.23 -4.60
C ASP A 144 -6.20 -2.20 -3.46
N HIS A 145 -7.00 -2.21 -2.38
CA HIS A 145 -6.81 -3.07 -1.21
C HIS A 145 -8.03 -3.94 -0.87
N CYS A 146 -7.81 -4.87 0.07
CA CYS A 146 -8.85 -5.71 0.68
C CYS A 146 -8.39 -6.09 2.10
N GLY A 147 -9.30 -6.59 2.93
CA GLY A 147 -8.96 -7.07 4.28
C GLY A 147 -8.36 -5.98 5.18
N GLU A 148 -7.23 -6.29 5.81
CA GLU A 148 -6.57 -5.39 6.77
C GLU A 148 -6.12 -4.08 6.12
N GLY A 149 -5.80 -4.05 4.81
CA GLY A 149 -5.45 -2.81 4.11
C GLY A 149 -6.58 -1.78 4.11
N ILE A 150 -7.84 -2.23 3.97
CA ILE A 150 -9.02 -1.35 4.07
C ILE A 150 -9.21 -0.86 5.52
N TYR A 151 -9.10 -1.75 6.48
CA TYR A 151 -9.25 -1.40 7.90
C TYR A 151 -8.17 -0.42 8.37
N ALA A 152 -6.99 -0.51 7.79
CA ALA A 152 -5.86 0.37 8.07
C ALA A 152 -6.15 1.83 7.72
N GLU A 153 -6.58 2.10 6.49
CA GLU A 153 -6.92 3.46 6.07
C GLU A 153 -8.08 4.03 6.87
N MET A 154 -9.14 3.22 7.08
CA MET A 154 -10.25 3.59 7.93
C MET A 154 -9.81 3.98 9.35
N PHE A 155 -8.93 3.17 9.95
CA PHE A 155 -8.42 3.40 11.30
C PHE A 155 -7.66 4.73 11.39
N ILE A 156 -6.73 5.00 10.46
CA ILE A 156 -5.96 6.25 10.45
C ILE A 156 -6.89 7.44 10.23
N ALA A 157 -7.82 7.38 9.25
CA ALA A 157 -8.75 8.47 9.00
C ALA A 157 -9.67 8.78 10.19
N ILE A 158 -10.14 7.75 10.90
CA ILE A 158 -10.96 7.90 12.12
C ILE A 158 -10.13 8.52 13.26
N LEU A 159 -8.92 7.99 13.50
CA LEU A 159 -7.98 8.47 14.51
C LEU A 159 -7.69 9.97 14.31
N GLU A 160 -7.26 10.34 13.12
CA GLU A 160 -6.86 11.71 12.80
C GLU A 160 -8.02 12.69 12.82
N SER A 161 -9.17 12.29 12.25
CA SER A 161 -10.36 13.13 12.28
C SER A 161 -10.84 13.41 13.70
N ASP A 162 -10.83 12.42 14.59
CA ASP A 162 -11.15 12.61 16.00
C ASP A 162 -10.10 13.48 16.70
N LEU A 163 -8.80 13.28 16.39
CA LEU A 163 -7.69 14.04 16.97
C LEU A 163 -7.74 15.54 16.61
N TYR A 164 -8.26 15.90 15.44
CA TYR A 164 -8.51 17.30 15.10
C TYR A 164 -9.43 18.00 16.12
N ALA A 165 -10.42 17.28 16.64
CA ALA A 165 -11.39 17.80 17.59
C ALA A 165 -10.97 17.60 19.05
N SER A 166 -10.56 16.40 19.42
CA SER A 166 -10.24 16.03 20.80
C SER A 166 -8.94 16.67 21.31
N GLY A 167 -7.91 16.73 20.43
CA GLY A 167 -6.57 17.13 20.82
C GLY A 167 -5.91 16.18 21.84
N ASN A 168 -6.42 14.97 22.00
CA ASN A 168 -5.93 13.94 22.92
C ASN A 168 -5.61 12.65 22.15
N LEU A 169 -4.32 12.40 21.93
CA LEU A 169 -3.86 11.27 21.13
C LEU A 169 -4.34 9.92 21.67
N ARG A 170 -4.24 9.70 23.00
CA ARG A 170 -4.63 8.41 23.59
C ARG A 170 -6.13 8.16 23.48
N GLU A 171 -6.96 9.15 23.72
CA GLU A 171 -8.42 9.02 23.58
C GLU A 171 -8.81 8.75 22.12
N SER A 172 -8.20 9.47 21.17
CA SER A 172 -8.46 9.26 19.73
C SER A 172 -8.00 7.89 19.24
N LEU A 173 -6.86 7.39 19.77
CA LEU A 173 -6.36 6.05 19.47
C LEU A 173 -7.34 4.97 19.98
N ASP A 174 -7.74 5.06 21.26
CA ASP A 174 -8.67 4.12 21.87
C ASP A 174 -10.03 4.15 21.15
N PHE A 175 -10.51 5.36 20.77
CA PHE A 175 -11.72 5.54 19.99
C PHE A 175 -11.64 4.85 18.63
N ALA A 176 -10.57 5.07 17.86
CA ALA A 176 -10.44 4.50 16.52
C ALA A 176 -10.37 2.96 16.53
N ILE A 177 -9.71 2.36 17.52
CA ILE A 177 -9.61 0.90 17.67
C ILE A 177 -11.00 0.24 17.84
N VAL A 178 -11.97 0.92 18.43
CA VAL A 178 -13.33 0.38 18.62
C VAL A 178 -13.99 0.02 17.28
N PHE A 179 -13.67 0.77 16.22
CA PHE A 179 -14.26 0.58 14.89
C PHE A 179 -13.60 -0.51 14.05
N LEU A 180 -12.48 -1.07 14.51
CA LEU A 180 -11.90 -2.25 13.87
C LEU A 180 -12.74 -3.50 14.20
N PRO A 181 -12.95 -4.41 13.22
CA PRO A 181 -13.62 -5.69 13.47
C PRO A 181 -12.96 -6.50 14.59
N ASP A 182 -13.74 -7.24 15.35
CA ASP A 182 -13.21 -8.01 16.49
C ASP A 182 -12.23 -9.13 16.08
N ASP A 183 -12.36 -9.63 14.85
CA ASP A 183 -11.49 -10.64 14.24
C ASP A 183 -10.34 -10.05 13.42
N SER A 184 -10.19 -8.72 13.39
CA SER A 184 -9.10 -8.03 12.72
C SER A 184 -7.76 -8.30 13.39
N ARG A 185 -6.73 -8.57 12.56
CA ARG A 185 -5.34 -8.69 13.02
C ARG A 185 -4.80 -7.36 13.54
N LEU A 186 -5.22 -6.24 12.94
CA LEU A 186 -4.87 -4.89 13.41
C LEU A 186 -5.36 -4.66 14.84
N LYS A 187 -6.65 -4.94 15.11
CA LYS A 187 -7.20 -4.78 16.46
C LYS A 187 -6.45 -5.62 17.50
N THR A 188 -6.13 -6.85 17.15
CA THR A 188 -5.34 -7.73 18.00
C THR A 188 -3.95 -7.17 18.26
N ALA A 189 -3.26 -6.69 17.21
CA ALA A 189 -1.93 -6.14 17.29
C ALA A 189 -1.90 -4.87 18.16
N PHE A 190 -2.85 -3.95 17.97
CA PHE A 190 -2.91 -2.71 18.73
C PHE A 190 -3.16 -2.95 20.22
N ASN A 191 -4.05 -3.88 20.55
CA ASN A 191 -4.26 -4.26 21.95
C ASN A 191 -3.01 -4.89 22.58
N ASP A 192 -2.25 -5.70 21.84
CA ASP A 192 -0.99 -6.24 22.32
C ASP A 192 0.03 -5.13 22.59
N ILE A 193 0.15 -4.14 21.70
CA ILE A 193 1.08 -3.03 21.85
C ILE A 193 0.71 -2.16 23.07
N ILE A 194 -0.57 -1.88 23.25
CA ILE A 194 -1.07 -1.16 24.42
C ILE A 194 -0.69 -1.92 25.69
N ASN A 195 -0.89 -3.22 25.74
CA ASN A 195 -0.52 -4.07 26.87
C ASN A 195 1.00 -4.06 27.13
N LEU A 196 1.84 -4.07 26.07
CA LEU A 196 3.30 -3.96 26.22
C LEU A 196 3.70 -2.61 26.83
N TYR A 197 3.10 -1.53 26.35
CA TYR A 197 3.33 -0.19 26.87
C TYR A 197 2.91 -0.05 28.34
N GLU A 198 1.70 -0.51 28.70
CA GLU A 198 1.17 -0.47 30.06
C GLU A 198 1.96 -1.37 31.02
N SER A 199 2.57 -2.45 30.50
CA SER A 199 3.48 -3.33 31.26
C SER A 199 4.91 -2.77 31.39
N SER A 200 5.16 -1.54 30.92
CA SER A 200 6.47 -0.87 30.98
C SER A 200 7.60 -1.64 30.28
N ILE A 201 7.26 -2.39 29.21
CA ILE A 201 8.25 -3.00 28.31
C ILE A 201 8.95 -1.87 27.55
N SER A 202 10.25 -1.98 27.30
CA SER A 202 10.99 -0.95 26.55
C SER A 202 10.56 -0.91 25.07
N ALA A 203 10.68 0.26 24.42
CA ALA A 203 10.33 0.42 23.00
C ALA A 203 11.09 -0.57 22.09
N THR A 204 12.38 -0.80 22.36
CA THR A 204 13.20 -1.74 21.59
C THR A 204 12.70 -3.18 21.76
N GLU A 205 12.40 -3.59 22.99
CA GLU A 205 11.86 -4.92 23.26
C GLU A 205 10.45 -5.09 22.67
N ALA A 206 9.61 -4.06 22.76
CA ALA A 206 8.28 -4.05 22.12
C ALA A 206 8.39 -4.23 20.61
N ARG A 207 9.31 -3.52 19.95
CA ARG A 207 9.60 -3.68 18.52
C ARG A 207 9.96 -5.12 18.16
N ASP A 208 10.83 -5.77 18.93
CA ASP A 208 11.25 -7.15 18.67
C ASP A 208 10.10 -8.16 18.89
N LEU A 209 9.24 -7.92 19.87
CA LEU A 209 8.04 -8.73 20.09
C LEU A 209 7.01 -8.54 18.96
N ILE A 210 6.84 -7.33 18.46
CA ILE A 210 6.01 -7.02 17.28
C ILE A 210 6.55 -7.79 16.07
N MET A 211 7.85 -7.68 15.78
CA MET A 211 8.47 -8.41 14.67
C MET A 211 8.32 -9.91 14.80
N LYS A 212 8.45 -10.46 15.98
CA LYS A 212 8.29 -11.90 16.23
C LYS A 212 6.86 -12.38 15.96
N LYS A 213 5.84 -11.57 16.27
CA LYS A 213 4.42 -11.97 16.18
C LYS A 213 3.76 -11.54 14.86
N TYR A 214 4.09 -10.38 14.35
CA TYR A 214 3.43 -9.73 13.21
C TYR A 214 4.37 -9.47 12.02
N GLY A 215 5.65 -9.83 12.13
CA GLY A 215 6.63 -9.67 11.05
C GLY A 215 6.21 -10.37 9.77
N SER A 216 6.41 -9.72 8.65
CA SER A 216 6.05 -10.19 7.31
C SER A 216 7.27 -10.23 6.39
N VAL A 217 7.23 -11.10 5.37
CA VAL A 217 8.22 -11.08 4.27
C VAL A 217 8.03 -9.89 3.34
N ASN A 218 6.82 -9.34 3.32
CA ASN A 218 6.52 -8.10 2.62
C ASN A 218 6.78 -6.93 3.57
N PHE A 219 7.82 -6.13 3.31
CA PHE A 219 8.18 -5.02 4.19
C PHE A 219 7.09 -3.94 4.25
N THR A 220 6.17 -3.90 3.28
CA THR A 220 5.02 -2.98 3.28
C THR A 220 3.78 -3.54 3.99
N ASP A 221 3.88 -4.67 4.71
CA ASP A 221 2.73 -5.26 5.42
C ASP A 221 2.10 -4.28 6.41
N THR A 222 0.80 -4.06 6.26
CA THR A 222 0.03 -3.08 7.04
C THR A 222 0.00 -3.38 8.53
N VAL A 223 -0.21 -4.65 8.93
CA VAL A 223 -0.34 -5.00 10.36
C VAL A 223 0.97 -4.76 11.08
N MET A 224 2.10 -5.12 10.46
CA MET A 224 3.43 -4.90 11.00
C MET A 224 3.74 -3.39 11.12
N ASN A 225 3.57 -2.63 10.05
CA ASN A 225 3.98 -1.22 10.00
C ASN A 225 3.07 -0.32 10.83
N LEU A 226 1.75 -0.52 10.82
CA LEU A 226 0.86 0.21 11.72
C LEU A 226 1.10 -0.13 13.19
N SER A 227 1.57 -1.36 13.48
CA SER A 227 2.03 -1.71 14.82
C SER A 227 3.21 -0.83 15.27
N PHE A 228 4.15 -0.53 14.37
CA PHE A 228 5.26 0.37 14.67
C PHE A 228 4.80 1.82 14.84
N ILE A 229 3.83 2.28 14.05
CA ILE A 229 3.24 3.60 14.21
C ILE A 229 2.57 3.72 15.58
N VAL A 230 1.67 2.80 15.94
CA VAL A 230 0.98 2.81 17.25
C VAL A 230 1.98 2.73 18.41
N MET A 231 3.01 1.89 18.27
CA MET A 231 4.10 1.84 19.25
C MET A 231 4.80 3.20 19.36
N ALA A 232 5.19 3.81 18.24
CA ALA A 232 5.87 5.11 18.25
C ALA A 232 5.01 6.22 18.86
N LEU A 233 3.70 6.23 18.60
CA LEU A 233 2.76 7.18 19.22
C LEU A 233 2.67 7.04 20.73
N LEU A 234 2.64 5.80 21.24
CA LEU A 234 2.57 5.56 22.70
C LEU A 234 3.89 5.88 23.41
N TYR A 235 5.02 5.41 22.85
CA TYR A 235 6.35 5.59 23.48
C TYR A 235 6.99 6.94 23.18
N GLY A 236 6.45 7.69 22.22
CA GLY A 236 6.93 9.02 21.85
C GLY A 236 6.60 10.14 22.83
N GLU A 237 5.68 9.89 23.80
CA GLU A 237 5.35 10.83 24.89
C GLU A 237 4.90 12.22 24.40
N ASN A 238 4.19 12.27 23.27
CA ASN A 238 3.77 13.49 22.57
C ASN A 238 4.93 14.41 22.12
N ASP A 239 6.16 13.90 22.04
CA ASP A 239 7.29 14.59 21.44
C ASP A 239 7.38 14.25 19.96
N PHE A 240 7.36 15.27 19.09
CA PHE A 240 7.40 15.10 17.63
C PHE A 240 8.64 14.32 17.19
N SER A 241 9.83 14.77 17.62
CA SER A 241 11.11 14.19 17.19
C SER A 241 11.24 12.74 17.65
N LYS A 242 10.92 12.48 18.91
CA LYS A 242 10.96 11.14 19.49
C LYS A 242 10.04 10.18 18.75
N THR A 243 8.82 10.62 18.43
CA THR A 243 7.82 9.78 17.78
C THR A 243 8.24 9.40 16.35
N ILE A 244 8.62 10.38 15.50
CA ILE A 244 9.02 10.07 14.12
C ILE A 244 10.31 9.22 14.06
N LEU A 245 11.26 9.48 14.96
CA LEU A 245 12.48 8.68 15.05
C LEU A 245 12.19 7.25 15.50
N LEU A 246 11.28 7.05 16.47
CA LEU A 246 10.87 5.70 16.88
C LEU A 246 10.23 4.94 15.72
N ALA A 247 9.32 5.57 14.96
CA ALA A 247 8.67 4.96 13.83
C ALA A 247 9.69 4.51 12.76
N VAL A 248 10.54 5.43 12.31
CA VAL A 248 11.55 5.16 11.26
C VAL A 248 12.62 4.17 11.73
N ASN A 249 13.02 4.22 13.01
CA ASN A 249 14.02 3.31 13.54
C ASN A 249 13.54 1.86 13.61
N CYS A 250 12.25 1.59 13.56
CA CYS A 250 11.73 0.22 13.48
C CYS A 250 12.14 -0.53 12.20
N GLY A 251 12.55 0.19 11.14
CA GLY A 251 12.86 -0.40 9.84
C GLY A 251 11.59 -0.73 9.05
N GLN A 252 11.71 -1.57 8.04
CA GLN A 252 10.65 -2.01 7.12
C GLN A 252 10.19 -0.88 6.18
N ASP A 253 8.96 -0.44 6.25
CA ASP A 253 8.35 0.59 5.42
C ASP A 253 8.50 1.96 6.13
N THR A 254 9.71 2.48 6.10
CA THR A 254 10.13 3.57 6.98
C THR A 254 9.62 4.94 6.56
N ASP A 255 9.44 5.20 5.28
CA ASP A 255 8.85 6.45 4.78
C ASP A 255 7.37 6.50 5.13
N CYS A 256 6.62 5.42 4.89
CA CYS A 256 5.21 5.29 5.26
C CYS A 256 5.00 5.44 6.78
N THR A 257 5.81 4.74 7.60
CA THR A 257 5.67 4.82 9.06
C THR A 257 6.07 6.18 9.60
N GLY A 258 7.14 6.77 9.05
CA GLY A 258 7.59 8.11 9.40
C GLY A 258 6.58 9.19 9.01
N ALA A 259 6.05 9.12 7.77
CA ALA A 259 5.08 10.06 7.23
C ALA A 259 3.78 10.07 8.06
N THR A 260 3.20 8.88 8.31
CA THR A 260 1.95 8.77 9.07
C THR A 260 2.13 9.17 10.54
N ALA A 261 3.23 8.77 11.20
CA ALA A 261 3.52 9.22 12.56
C ALA A 261 3.73 10.75 12.61
N GLY A 262 4.41 11.31 11.61
CA GLY A 262 4.61 12.76 11.46
C GLY A 262 3.31 13.52 11.26
N ALA A 263 2.38 13.00 10.45
CA ALA A 263 1.05 13.58 10.23
C ALA A 263 0.23 13.62 11.53
N ILE A 264 0.11 12.50 12.23
CA ILE A 264 -0.64 12.41 13.48
C ILE A 264 -0.07 13.36 14.53
N MET A 265 1.26 13.40 14.69
CA MET A 265 1.91 14.31 15.62
C MET A 265 1.76 15.78 15.19
N GLY A 266 1.74 16.04 13.89
CA GLY A 266 1.47 17.36 13.33
C GLY A 266 0.04 17.85 13.63
N ILE A 267 -0.96 16.97 13.59
CA ILE A 267 -2.34 17.29 14.01
C ILE A 267 -2.40 17.58 15.51
N LEU A 268 -1.73 16.77 16.32
CA LEU A 268 -1.72 16.92 17.77
C LEU A 268 -1.12 18.27 18.20
N LEU A 269 0.03 18.60 17.65
CA LEU A 269 0.86 19.73 18.09
C LEU A 269 0.61 21.01 17.29
N GLY A 270 0.16 20.91 16.04
CA GLY A 270 0.12 22.01 15.07
C GLY A 270 1.50 22.34 14.49
N LYS A 271 1.51 22.96 13.30
CA LYS A 271 2.74 23.38 12.58
C LYS A 271 3.71 24.19 13.45
N GLU A 272 3.17 25.10 14.29
CA GLU A 272 3.98 26.02 15.09
C GLU A 272 4.83 25.27 16.12
N ALA A 273 4.33 24.17 16.69
CA ALA A 273 5.03 23.40 17.72
C ALA A 273 5.95 22.30 17.15
N ILE A 274 5.92 22.04 15.83
CA ILE A 274 6.93 21.18 15.21
C ILE A 274 8.28 21.89 15.29
N PRO A 275 9.36 21.22 15.78
CA PRO A 275 10.67 21.87 15.92
C PRO A 275 11.23 22.40 14.60
N ASP A 276 11.72 23.64 14.60
CA ASP A 276 12.21 24.34 13.40
C ASP A 276 13.29 23.57 12.65
N GLN A 277 14.17 22.91 13.40
CA GLN A 277 15.23 22.07 12.83
C GLN A 277 14.73 21.03 11.81
N TRP A 278 13.52 20.49 11.96
CA TRP A 278 12.90 19.58 11.01
C TRP A 278 12.29 20.32 9.83
N LYS A 279 11.53 21.39 10.12
CA LYS A 279 10.83 22.19 9.11
C LYS A 279 11.78 22.88 8.12
N GLU A 280 12.89 23.44 8.60
CA GLU A 280 13.86 24.17 7.79
C GLU A 280 14.54 23.30 6.72
N LYS A 281 14.57 21.98 6.90
CA LYS A 281 15.19 21.05 5.96
C LYS A 281 14.27 20.58 4.84
N VAL A 282 12.97 20.54 5.08
CA VAL A 282 11.98 20.03 4.14
C VAL A 282 11.21 21.18 3.46
N GLY A 283 10.90 22.25 4.21
CA GLY A 283 10.18 23.42 3.69
C GLY A 283 8.67 23.17 3.58
N ASP A 284 8.02 24.02 2.77
CA ASP A 284 6.58 24.00 2.51
C ASP A 284 6.22 23.31 1.17
N ASP A 285 7.20 23.06 0.31
CA ASP A 285 6.98 22.57 -1.05
C ASP A 285 6.67 21.06 -1.08
N PHE A 286 5.81 20.68 -2.03
CA PHE A 286 5.67 19.30 -2.46
C PHE A 286 6.53 19.03 -3.70
N VAL A 287 7.17 17.89 -3.70
CA VAL A 287 7.84 17.36 -4.89
C VAL A 287 6.99 16.19 -5.39
N VAL A 288 6.13 16.47 -6.35
CA VAL A 288 5.20 15.48 -6.91
C VAL A 288 5.94 14.57 -7.88
N GLY A 289 5.73 13.26 -7.74
CA GLY A 289 6.34 12.26 -8.63
C GLY A 289 5.78 12.29 -10.06
N ASP A 290 6.58 11.83 -11.01
CA ASP A 290 6.24 11.79 -12.44
C ASP A 290 5.00 10.92 -12.75
N GLY A 291 4.59 10.06 -11.82
CA GLY A 291 3.41 9.20 -11.94
C GLY A 291 2.06 9.93 -11.80
N ILE A 292 2.04 11.22 -11.47
CA ILE A 292 0.81 11.99 -11.24
C ILE A 292 0.50 12.90 -12.45
N GLY A 293 -0.60 12.60 -13.14
CA GLY A 293 -0.98 13.22 -14.41
C GLY A 293 -1.99 14.38 -14.31
N CYS A 294 -2.30 14.91 -13.11
CA CYS A 294 -3.20 16.06 -12.95
C CYS A 294 -2.48 17.27 -12.35
N THR A 295 -3.12 18.44 -12.45
CA THR A 295 -2.65 19.63 -11.73
C THR A 295 -2.94 19.47 -10.25
N THR A 296 -1.91 19.58 -9.43
CA THR A 296 -1.97 19.43 -7.98
C THR A 296 -1.50 20.70 -7.26
N PRO A 297 -1.87 20.89 -5.98
CA PRO A 297 -1.18 21.82 -5.10
C PRO A 297 0.33 21.55 -5.11
N LYS A 298 1.13 22.61 -5.08
CA LYS A 298 2.60 22.52 -5.11
C LYS A 298 3.26 22.73 -3.76
N SER A 299 2.45 23.07 -2.77
CA SER A 299 2.91 23.31 -1.41
C SER A 299 1.83 22.89 -0.41
N VAL A 300 2.26 22.73 0.84
CA VAL A 300 1.33 22.51 1.96
C VAL A 300 0.35 23.66 2.06
N SER A 301 0.82 24.90 1.95
CA SER A 301 -0.04 26.08 2.01
C SER A 301 -1.13 26.07 0.92
N GLU A 302 -0.79 25.74 -0.34
CA GLU A 302 -1.79 25.62 -1.42
C GLU A 302 -2.79 24.48 -1.17
N LEU A 303 -2.35 23.38 -0.59
CA LEU A 303 -3.23 22.26 -0.23
C LEU A 303 -4.21 22.67 0.87
N ILE A 304 -3.73 23.34 1.92
CA ILE A 304 -4.59 23.82 3.01
C ILE A 304 -5.62 24.82 2.49
N ASP A 305 -5.23 25.77 1.65
CA ASP A 305 -6.14 26.68 0.97
C ASP A 305 -7.23 25.96 0.17
N ALA A 306 -6.86 24.84 -0.46
CA ALA A 306 -7.82 24.02 -1.22
C ALA A 306 -8.80 23.29 -0.29
N ILE A 307 -8.31 22.74 0.82
CA ILE A 307 -9.13 22.07 1.84
C ILE A 307 -10.11 23.07 2.48
N GLU A 308 -9.66 24.24 2.89
CA GLU A 308 -10.49 25.28 3.51
C GLU A 308 -11.58 25.77 2.55
N LYS A 309 -11.27 25.94 1.27
CA LYS A 309 -12.26 26.28 0.24
C LYS A 309 -13.30 25.17 0.02
N ILE A 310 -12.94 23.92 0.28
CA ILE A 310 -13.89 22.81 0.27
C ILE A 310 -14.76 22.86 1.53
N HIS A 311 -14.19 23.13 2.71
CA HIS A 311 -14.93 23.30 3.95
C HIS A 311 -16.01 24.39 3.81
N ASP A 312 -15.68 25.54 3.21
CA ASP A 312 -16.62 26.63 2.98
C ASP A 312 -17.82 26.26 2.09
N LYS A 313 -17.68 25.21 1.30
CA LYS A 313 -18.70 24.70 0.36
C LYS A 313 -19.38 23.42 0.81
N MET A 314 -18.95 22.85 1.95
CA MET A 314 -19.58 21.66 2.50
C MET A 314 -21.04 21.95 2.84
N PRO A 315 -21.96 21.01 2.59
CA PRO A 315 -23.33 21.14 3.07
C PRO A 315 -23.35 21.12 4.60
N ASP A 316 -24.28 21.91 5.18
CA ASP A 316 -24.48 21.99 6.64
C ASP A 316 -24.78 20.62 7.24
N GLU A 317 -25.58 19.81 6.53
CA GLU A 317 -25.90 18.44 6.89
C GLU A 317 -25.21 17.46 5.95
N LEU A 318 -24.35 16.62 6.50
CA LEU A 318 -23.76 15.50 5.77
C LEU A 318 -24.71 14.29 5.80
N PRO A 319 -24.65 13.41 4.79
CA PRO A 319 -25.40 12.16 4.83
C PRO A 319 -25.09 11.38 6.10
N GLU A 320 -26.11 10.79 6.71
CA GLU A 320 -25.89 9.85 7.82
C GLU A 320 -25.12 8.64 7.31
N ILE A 321 -23.96 8.38 7.91
CA ILE A 321 -23.05 7.33 7.50
C ILE A 321 -23.01 6.24 8.57
N THR A 322 -23.29 5.03 8.13
CA THR A 322 -23.03 3.82 8.90
C THR A 322 -21.87 3.10 8.26
N LEU A 323 -20.75 2.97 8.98
CA LEU A 323 -19.59 2.27 8.48
C LEU A 323 -19.89 0.80 8.28
N PRO A 324 -19.56 0.24 7.12
CA PRO A 324 -19.63 -1.18 6.88
C PRO A 324 -18.41 -1.85 7.51
N PHE A 325 -18.59 -2.52 8.61
CA PHE A 325 -17.55 -3.32 9.26
C PHE A 325 -17.28 -4.67 8.58
N ARG A 326 -18.05 -4.98 7.53
CA ARG A 326 -17.87 -6.19 6.74
C ARG A 326 -17.74 -5.82 5.28
N LEU A 327 -16.65 -6.30 4.66
CA LEU A 327 -16.53 -6.25 3.22
C LEU A 327 -17.71 -7.03 2.59
N PRO A 328 -18.26 -6.56 1.47
CA PRO A 328 -19.22 -7.35 0.72
C PRO A 328 -18.59 -8.70 0.36
N GLU A 329 -19.40 -9.75 0.31
CA GLU A 329 -18.94 -11.03 -0.25
C GLU A 329 -18.50 -10.77 -1.69
N LEU A 330 -17.18 -10.90 -1.93
CA LEU A 330 -16.61 -10.70 -3.24
C LEU A 330 -16.70 -12.01 -4.01
N THR A 331 -17.56 -12.07 -5.00
CA THR A 331 -17.57 -13.18 -5.96
C THR A 331 -16.29 -13.11 -6.79
N ASP A 332 -15.63 -14.25 -6.98
CA ASP A 332 -14.45 -14.33 -7.81
C ASP A 332 -14.75 -13.86 -9.23
N PHE A 333 -13.81 -13.13 -9.81
CA PHE A 333 -13.88 -12.73 -11.20
C PHE A 333 -13.87 -13.96 -12.13
N ALA A 334 -14.76 -13.97 -13.12
CA ALA A 334 -14.99 -15.15 -13.96
C ALA A 334 -13.87 -15.44 -14.98
N GLU A 335 -12.81 -14.61 -15.04
CA GLU A 335 -11.70 -14.86 -15.96
C GLU A 335 -10.94 -16.12 -15.58
N ARG A 336 -10.73 -16.98 -16.55
CA ARG A 336 -9.95 -18.21 -16.43
C ARG A 336 -8.80 -18.19 -17.42
N VAL A 337 -7.60 -18.46 -16.93
CA VAL A 337 -6.38 -18.51 -17.74
C VAL A 337 -5.92 -19.96 -17.90
N PRO A 338 -5.81 -20.45 -19.15
CA PRO A 338 -5.45 -21.85 -19.38
C PRO A 338 -3.95 -22.09 -19.21
N TRP A 339 -3.65 -23.17 -18.50
CA TRP A 339 -2.33 -23.75 -18.39
C TRP A 339 -2.39 -25.25 -18.64
N VAL A 340 -1.33 -25.83 -19.17
CA VAL A 340 -1.11 -27.27 -19.19
C VAL A 340 -0.17 -27.65 -18.04
N VAL A 341 -0.68 -28.38 -17.08
CA VAL A 341 0.07 -28.83 -15.90
C VAL A 341 0.25 -30.34 -15.98
N ASN A 342 1.49 -30.80 -16.10
CA ASN A 342 1.81 -32.22 -16.26
C ASN A 342 1.00 -32.91 -17.39
N GLY A 343 0.78 -32.21 -18.50
CA GLY A 343 0.01 -32.68 -19.64
C GLY A 343 -1.52 -32.54 -19.53
N ARG A 344 -2.06 -32.00 -18.44
CA ARG A 344 -3.50 -31.75 -18.25
C ARG A 344 -3.80 -30.26 -18.40
N ARG A 345 -4.82 -29.90 -19.18
CA ARG A 345 -5.33 -28.53 -19.26
C ARG A 345 -6.09 -28.17 -17.98
N ILE A 346 -5.71 -27.07 -17.36
CA ILE A 346 -6.34 -26.50 -16.19
C ILE A 346 -6.57 -25.01 -16.45
N GLU A 347 -7.69 -24.49 -15.99
CA GLU A 347 -8.03 -23.09 -16.08
C GLU A 347 -8.00 -22.48 -14.67
N PHE A 348 -6.99 -21.64 -14.41
CA PHE A 348 -6.83 -20.94 -13.12
C PHE A 348 -7.60 -19.61 -13.16
N PRO A 349 -8.20 -19.20 -12.03
CA PRO A 349 -8.77 -17.87 -11.90
C PRO A 349 -7.67 -16.81 -12.01
N GLY A 350 -7.96 -15.70 -12.69
CA GLY A 350 -7.01 -14.61 -12.86
C GLY A 350 -5.93 -14.83 -13.92
N GLY A 351 -4.80 -14.18 -13.79
CA GLY A 351 -3.74 -14.24 -14.81
C GLY A 351 -2.33 -13.99 -14.28
N ILE A 352 -2.18 -13.81 -12.96
CA ILE A 352 -0.88 -13.65 -12.30
C ILE A 352 -0.57 -14.88 -11.44
N LYS A 353 -1.54 -15.31 -10.63
CA LYS A 353 -1.36 -16.36 -9.63
C LYS A 353 -1.83 -17.73 -10.15
N ILE A 354 -0.97 -18.72 -10.03
CA ILE A 354 -1.32 -20.14 -10.18
C ILE A 354 -1.37 -20.72 -8.78
N ASP A 355 -2.58 -20.93 -8.25
CA ASP A 355 -2.79 -21.38 -6.88
C ASP A 355 -2.89 -22.90 -6.84
N SER A 356 -1.92 -23.52 -6.20
CA SER A 356 -1.86 -24.98 -6.05
C SER A 356 -2.91 -25.53 -5.08
N MET A 357 -3.38 -24.69 -4.16
CA MET A 357 -4.42 -25.11 -3.20
C MET A 357 -5.75 -25.40 -3.86
N LEU A 358 -5.99 -24.82 -5.06
CA LEU A 358 -7.17 -25.12 -5.86
C LEU A 358 -7.09 -26.48 -6.56
N TYR A 359 -5.85 -26.98 -6.83
CA TYR A 359 -5.61 -28.21 -7.59
C TYR A 359 -4.41 -29.01 -7.04
N PRO A 360 -4.42 -29.39 -5.76
CA PRO A 360 -3.25 -29.99 -5.10
C PRO A 360 -2.84 -31.34 -5.71
N GLU A 361 -3.79 -32.11 -6.25
CA GLU A 361 -3.55 -33.39 -6.89
C GLU A 361 -2.86 -33.27 -8.26
N VAL A 362 -2.90 -32.09 -8.88
CA VAL A 362 -2.34 -31.87 -10.22
C VAL A 362 -0.94 -31.26 -10.16
N LEU A 363 -0.72 -30.30 -9.27
CA LEU A 363 0.56 -29.62 -9.18
C LEU A 363 1.63 -30.53 -8.56
N GLY A 364 1.31 -31.29 -7.53
CA GLY A 364 2.25 -32.26 -6.95
C GLY A 364 3.59 -31.64 -6.52
N LYS A 365 4.69 -32.44 -6.57
CA LYS A 365 6.02 -31.98 -6.11
C LYS A 365 6.86 -31.30 -7.19
N ASN A 366 6.78 -31.76 -8.43
CA ASN A 366 7.62 -31.29 -9.53
C ASN A 366 6.73 -30.98 -10.76
N PRO A 367 5.87 -29.96 -10.71
CA PRO A 367 4.97 -29.67 -11.81
C PRO A 367 5.74 -29.08 -13.00
N LEU A 368 5.33 -29.51 -14.20
CA LEU A 368 5.68 -28.86 -15.45
C LEU A 368 4.49 -28.02 -15.90
N LEU A 369 4.65 -26.71 -15.82
CA LEU A 369 3.65 -25.71 -16.21
C LEU A 369 3.97 -25.22 -17.62
N LYS A 370 2.99 -25.25 -18.52
CA LYS A 370 3.11 -24.73 -19.88
C LYS A 370 1.93 -23.86 -20.26
N THR A 371 2.20 -22.78 -20.96
CA THR A 371 1.17 -21.95 -21.61
C THR A 371 1.69 -21.36 -22.90
N ILE A 372 0.80 -20.93 -23.77
CA ILE A 372 1.14 -20.18 -24.98
C ILE A 372 0.54 -18.78 -24.85
N VAL A 373 1.36 -17.78 -25.05
CA VAL A 373 0.95 -16.37 -24.92
C VAL A 373 1.29 -15.57 -26.17
N SER A 374 0.49 -14.53 -26.43
CA SER A 374 0.83 -13.49 -27.42
C SER A 374 0.57 -12.10 -26.83
N PHE A 375 1.12 -11.08 -27.47
CA PHE A 375 1.06 -9.69 -27.01
C PHE A 375 0.65 -8.77 -28.16
N ASN A 376 0.01 -7.66 -27.84
CA ASN A 376 -0.37 -6.61 -28.79
C ASN A 376 0.75 -5.58 -29.01
N LYS A 377 1.98 -5.85 -28.53
CA LYS A 377 3.14 -4.96 -28.67
C LYS A 377 4.34 -5.71 -29.24
N THR A 378 5.24 -4.96 -29.85
CA THR A 378 6.57 -5.43 -30.26
C THR A 378 7.62 -4.73 -29.42
N GLY A 379 8.63 -5.46 -28.98
CA GLY A 379 9.74 -4.93 -28.15
C GLY A 379 10.18 -5.90 -27.10
N THR A 380 11.01 -5.42 -26.19
CA THR A 380 11.46 -6.19 -25.02
C THR A 380 10.55 -5.89 -23.83
N ILE A 381 10.18 -6.93 -23.11
CA ILE A 381 9.35 -6.87 -21.91
C ILE A 381 10.00 -7.71 -20.80
N ASN A 382 9.64 -7.48 -19.55
CA ASN A 382 10.03 -8.33 -18.44
C ASN A 382 9.06 -9.51 -18.28
N LEU A 383 9.61 -10.71 -18.11
CA LEU A 383 8.92 -11.87 -17.57
C LEU A 383 9.40 -12.09 -16.15
N THR A 384 8.51 -11.95 -15.18
CA THR A 384 8.76 -12.19 -13.75
C THR A 384 8.11 -13.50 -13.34
N ILE A 385 8.88 -14.38 -12.71
CA ILE A 385 8.37 -15.60 -12.07
C ILE A 385 8.79 -15.57 -10.61
N SER A 386 7.82 -15.73 -9.71
CA SER A 386 8.04 -15.76 -8.26
C SER A 386 7.29 -16.92 -7.64
N THR A 387 7.97 -17.70 -6.81
CA THR A 387 7.41 -18.86 -6.12
C THR A 387 8.35 -19.33 -5.01
N ILE A 388 7.83 -20.06 -4.02
CA ILE A 388 8.65 -20.83 -3.10
C ILE A 388 9.09 -22.12 -3.79
N GLY A 389 10.35 -22.29 -4.10
CA GLY A 389 10.85 -23.49 -4.76
C GLY A 389 11.92 -23.21 -5.79
N ILE A 390 12.53 -24.27 -6.28
CA ILE A 390 13.54 -24.23 -7.34
C ILE A 390 12.82 -24.43 -8.67
N PHE A 391 13.16 -23.64 -9.68
CA PHE A 391 12.57 -23.80 -11.00
C PHE A 391 13.54 -23.51 -12.14
N VAL A 392 13.23 -24.05 -13.32
CA VAL A 392 13.85 -23.80 -14.59
C VAL A 392 12.80 -23.18 -15.52
N CYS A 393 13.14 -22.11 -16.21
CA CYS A 393 12.27 -21.42 -17.14
C CYS A 393 12.79 -21.51 -18.58
N ASN A 394 11.91 -21.92 -19.49
CA ASN A 394 12.12 -21.85 -20.93
C ASN A 394 11.12 -20.88 -21.56
N TRP A 395 11.59 -20.05 -22.48
CA TRP A 395 10.82 -19.13 -23.28
C TRP A 395 11.00 -19.48 -24.75
N ASP A 396 9.92 -19.80 -25.43
CA ASP A 396 9.91 -20.21 -26.84
C ASP A 396 10.95 -21.32 -27.13
N LYS A 397 10.91 -22.37 -26.28
CA LYS A 397 11.82 -23.54 -26.28
C LYS A 397 13.29 -23.26 -25.93
N ASN A 398 13.65 -22.03 -25.62
CA ASN A 398 15.00 -21.67 -25.22
C ASN A 398 15.07 -21.52 -23.68
N PHE A 399 16.11 -22.11 -23.08
CA PHE A 399 16.40 -21.87 -21.66
C PHE A 399 16.74 -20.41 -21.44
N ILE A 400 16.03 -19.74 -20.52
CA ILE A 400 16.29 -18.34 -20.18
C ILE A 400 16.81 -18.17 -18.76
N GLY A 401 16.65 -19.16 -17.90
CA GLY A 401 17.21 -19.10 -16.55
C GLY A 401 16.57 -20.05 -15.56
N SER A 402 17.03 -19.97 -14.31
CA SER A 402 16.56 -20.75 -13.20
C SER A 402 16.68 -19.98 -11.88
N LYS A 403 15.95 -20.45 -10.87
CA LYS A 403 16.08 -20.05 -9.48
C LYS A 403 16.52 -21.25 -8.66
N GLY A 404 17.52 -21.07 -7.78
CA GLY A 404 18.11 -22.13 -6.97
C GLY A 404 17.87 -22.01 -5.46
N ASP A 405 16.98 -21.13 -4.99
CA ASP A 405 16.70 -20.88 -3.57
C ASP A 405 15.26 -21.19 -3.18
N GLN A 406 14.97 -21.18 -1.87
CA GLN A 406 13.66 -21.46 -1.25
C GLN A 406 13.06 -20.19 -0.59
N MET A 407 13.43 -19.01 -1.04
CA MET A 407 12.90 -17.78 -0.46
C MET A 407 11.39 -17.64 -0.69
N GLN A 408 10.71 -17.03 0.27
CA GLN A 408 9.29 -16.68 0.15
C GLN A 408 9.07 -15.72 -1.04
N PRO A 409 7.99 -15.93 -1.81
CA PRO A 409 7.74 -15.10 -2.99
C PRO A 409 7.27 -13.70 -2.63
N ILE A 410 7.79 -12.71 -3.33
CA ILE A 410 7.23 -11.37 -3.47
C ILE A 410 7.15 -11.09 -4.97
N PRO A 411 5.96 -11.11 -5.55
CA PRO A 411 5.77 -11.06 -7.01
C PRO A 411 5.69 -9.62 -7.53
N ALA A 412 6.67 -8.79 -7.19
CA ALA A 412 6.75 -7.41 -7.65
C ALA A 412 7.72 -7.27 -8.83
N PRO A 413 7.31 -6.69 -9.98
CA PRO A 413 8.21 -6.53 -11.14
C PRO A 413 9.46 -5.68 -10.86
N HIS A 414 9.43 -4.80 -9.89
CA HIS A 414 10.54 -3.89 -9.55
C HIS A 414 11.42 -4.40 -8.40
N ARG A 415 10.90 -5.31 -7.53
CA ARG A 415 11.60 -5.81 -6.33
C ARG A 415 11.36 -7.29 -6.06
N VAL A 416 11.35 -8.13 -7.09
CA VAL A 416 11.02 -9.56 -6.95
C VAL A 416 11.90 -10.26 -5.90
N ARG A 417 11.24 -10.97 -4.99
CA ARG A 417 11.87 -11.86 -4.01
C ARG A 417 11.37 -13.28 -4.23
N GLY A 418 12.17 -14.27 -3.93
CA GLY A 418 11.78 -15.66 -4.20
C GLY A 418 11.50 -15.95 -5.68
N GLY A 419 12.11 -15.19 -6.60
CA GLY A 419 11.87 -15.26 -8.03
C GLY A 419 12.99 -14.73 -8.89
N ARG A 420 12.68 -14.51 -10.17
CA ARG A 420 13.60 -13.93 -11.17
C ARG A 420 12.84 -13.10 -12.18
N ILE A 421 13.52 -12.11 -12.73
CA ILE A 421 13.05 -11.28 -13.83
C ILE A 421 13.97 -11.50 -15.02
N TRP A 422 13.40 -11.75 -16.19
CA TRP A 422 14.15 -11.87 -17.44
C TRP A 422 13.57 -10.96 -18.52
N PRO A 423 14.41 -10.21 -19.25
CA PRO A 423 13.97 -9.53 -20.44
C PRO A 423 13.71 -10.56 -21.57
N VAL A 424 12.54 -10.51 -22.17
CA VAL A 424 12.17 -11.33 -23.34
C VAL A 424 11.70 -10.45 -24.48
N THR A 425 12.08 -10.80 -25.70
CA THR A 425 11.69 -10.04 -26.90
C THR A 425 10.42 -10.64 -27.48
N VAL A 426 9.43 -9.79 -27.76
CA VAL A 426 8.16 -10.18 -28.33
C VAL A 426 7.82 -9.38 -29.59
N LYS A 427 7.03 -9.96 -30.48
CA LYS A 427 6.44 -9.30 -31.64
C LYS A 427 4.92 -9.38 -31.55
N ALA A 428 4.25 -8.30 -31.92
CA ALA A 428 2.80 -8.21 -31.85
C ALA A 428 2.15 -9.37 -32.63
N GLY A 429 1.21 -10.05 -31.98
CA GLY A 429 0.47 -11.18 -32.54
C GLY A 429 1.24 -12.51 -32.65
N GLN A 430 2.56 -12.53 -32.44
CA GLN A 430 3.33 -13.78 -32.41
C GLN A 430 3.06 -14.55 -31.12
N LYS A 431 2.93 -15.88 -31.24
CA LYS A 431 2.73 -16.79 -30.13
C LYS A 431 4.06 -17.29 -29.59
N TYR A 432 4.19 -17.34 -28.26
CA TYR A 432 5.37 -17.80 -27.53
C TYR A 432 4.97 -18.85 -26.52
N GLU A 433 5.75 -19.92 -26.44
CA GLU A 433 5.59 -20.96 -25.42
C GLU A 433 6.35 -20.57 -24.15
N LEU A 434 5.67 -20.51 -23.01
CA LEU A 434 6.27 -20.41 -21.68
C LEU A 434 6.20 -21.77 -21.00
N GLU A 435 7.35 -22.24 -20.56
CA GLU A 435 7.48 -23.51 -19.83
C GLU A 435 8.23 -23.26 -18.51
N ILE A 436 7.64 -23.71 -17.40
CA ILE A 436 8.23 -23.62 -16.05
C ILE A 436 8.26 -25.03 -15.47
N LEU A 437 9.46 -25.59 -15.33
CA LEU A 437 9.67 -26.85 -14.65
C LEU A 437 10.12 -26.58 -13.22
N MET A 438 9.35 -27.04 -12.27
CA MET A 438 9.58 -26.79 -10.85
C MET A 438 10.13 -28.02 -10.13
N TYR A 439 10.93 -27.76 -9.10
CA TYR A 439 11.49 -28.78 -8.23
C TYR A 439 11.23 -28.38 -6.77
N SER A 440 10.47 -29.20 -6.04
CA SER A 440 10.21 -28.98 -4.62
C SER A 440 10.06 -30.30 -3.87
N THR A 441 10.53 -30.32 -2.63
CA THR A 441 10.29 -31.42 -1.70
C THR A 441 8.90 -31.36 -1.07
N TRP A 442 8.23 -30.21 -1.18
CA TRP A 442 6.90 -29.91 -0.64
C TRP A 442 5.96 -29.51 -1.78
N PRO A 443 4.64 -29.67 -1.63
CA PRO A 443 3.69 -29.08 -2.55
C PRO A 443 3.95 -27.56 -2.68
N ILE A 444 4.02 -27.07 -3.90
CA ILE A 444 4.25 -25.66 -4.16
C ILE A 444 2.93 -24.92 -3.96
N PRO A 445 2.83 -23.97 -3.02
CA PRO A 445 1.55 -23.32 -2.73
C PRO A 445 1.10 -22.40 -3.86
N GLU A 446 2.03 -21.64 -4.44
CA GLU A 446 1.73 -20.59 -5.41
C GLU A 446 2.86 -20.39 -6.39
N VAL A 447 2.50 -20.07 -7.64
CA VAL A 447 3.41 -19.58 -8.68
C VAL A 447 2.84 -18.30 -9.26
N TYR A 448 3.62 -17.24 -9.25
CA TYR A 448 3.25 -15.96 -9.85
C TYR A 448 3.99 -15.79 -11.18
N VAL A 449 3.25 -15.41 -12.22
CA VAL A 449 3.79 -15.14 -13.56
C VAL A 449 3.30 -13.77 -14.00
N ILE A 450 4.23 -12.83 -14.17
CA ILE A 450 3.92 -11.44 -14.51
C ILE A 450 4.70 -11.02 -15.74
N PHE A 451 4.02 -10.39 -16.69
CA PHE A 451 4.65 -9.67 -17.78
C PHE A 451 4.54 -8.17 -17.52
N SER A 452 5.63 -7.45 -17.68
CA SER A 452 5.65 -6.01 -17.43
C SER A 452 6.57 -5.25 -18.38
N ASP A 453 6.36 -3.95 -18.47
CA ASP A 453 7.27 -3.04 -19.17
C ASP A 453 8.62 -2.97 -18.46
N LEU A 454 9.71 -2.80 -19.23
CA LEU A 454 11.08 -2.77 -18.69
C LEU A 454 11.37 -1.63 -17.72
N HIS A 455 10.74 -0.48 -17.94
CA HIS A 455 11.10 0.77 -17.26
C HIS A 455 10.02 1.25 -16.32
N THR A 456 8.77 1.18 -16.76
CA THR A 456 7.62 1.67 -15.98
C THR A 456 7.04 0.60 -15.07
N HIS A 457 7.47 -0.66 -15.20
CA HIS A 457 6.91 -1.83 -14.51
C HIS A 457 5.42 -2.07 -14.75
N ARG A 458 4.80 -1.30 -15.67
CA ARG A 458 3.39 -1.46 -16.07
C ARG A 458 3.12 -2.90 -16.45
N HIS A 459 2.10 -3.49 -15.84
CA HIS A 459 1.67 -4.84 -16.18
C HIS A 459 1.18 -4.93 -17.61
N ILE A 460 1.67 -5.93 -18.35
CA ILE A 460 1.28 -6.26 -19.71
C ILE A 460 0.42 -7.51 -19.66
N ILE A 461 -0.81 -7.41 -20.13
CA ILE A 461 -1.77 -8.51 -20.13
C ILE A 461 -1.58 -9.32 -21.41
N PRO A 462 -1.13 -10.58 -21.34
CA PRO A 462 -1.02 -11.44 -22.51
C PRO A 462 -2.39 -11.97 -22.94
N GLN A 463 -2.49 -12.37 -24.20
CA GLN A 463 -3.55 -13.26 -24.67
C GLN A 463 -3.08 -14.71 -24.56
N TYR A 464 -3.86 -15.55 -23.95
CA TYR A 464 -3.56 -16.97 -23.75
C TYR A 464 -4.18 -17.84 -24.84
N HIS A 465 -3.43 -18.84 -25.32
CA HIS A 465 -3.76 -19.68 -26.48
C HIS A 465 -3.50 -21.15 -26.17
N ILE A 466 -4.35 -21.86 -25.51
CA ILE A 466 -4.23 -23.32 -25.34
C ILE A 466 -5.46 -24.01 -25.84
#